data_6fce0c289376918ef4b623eee5ae1191
#
_entry.id   6fce0c289376918ef4b623eee5ae1191
#
_cell.length_a   1.000
_cell.length_b   1.000
_cell.length_c   1.000
_cell.angle_alpha   90.00
_cell.angle_beta   90.00
_cell.angle_gamma   90.00
#
_symmetry.space_group_name_H-M   'P 1'
#
loop_
_entity.id
_entity.type
_entity.pdbx_description
1 polymer ?
#
loop_
_entity_poly.entity_id
_entity_poly.type
_entity_poly.pdbx_seq_one_letter_code
_entity_poly.pdbx_strand_id
1 'polypeptide(L)'
;MKALTVISFVAVALIALTVPVAAQGQLNDADREFVNKAAIGNVAEIELGRVATQRAARPSVRSFAERMVTDHGENNAELTTLARSKGIDVSSTLDTTHQAMRDRLSGLSGADFDRAYMSEMVRDHTEDVALFEREAQSASDADVKAYAARSLPTLRGHLALARQVNSEVTLGPTVVPSAMAAAVIVPWCQGAYAPTAGTNFGNCAPAK
;
A
#
# COMPACT_ATOMS: atom_id res chain seq x y z
N MET A 1 -86.72 -11.22 -1.21
CA MET A 1 -85.63 -11.03 -0.21
C MET A 1 -84.33 -10.88 -0.99
N LYS A 2 -83.79 -9.68 -1.06
CA LYS A 2 -82.52 -9.39 -1.78
C LYS A 2 -81.39 -9.26 -0.73
N ALA A 3 -80.42 -10.17 -0.81
CA ALA A 3 -79.25 -10.13 0.06
C ALA A 3 -78.25 -9.07 -0.45
N LEU A 4 -77.90 -8.09 0.40
CA LEU A 4 -76.87 -7.12 0.14
C LEU A 4 -75.53 -7.70 0.60
N THR A 5 -74.60 -7.98 -0.34
CA THR A 5 -73.25 -8.39 -0.05
C THR A 5 -72.40 -7.12 0.18
N VAL A 6 -71.94 -6.94 1.40
CA VAL A 6 -71.01 -5.83 1.73
C VAL A 6 -69.59 -6.34 1.49
N ILE A 7 -68.90 -5.76 0.51
CA ILE A 7 -67.49 -6.04 0.21
C ILE A 7 -66.66 -5.01 1.03
N SER A 8 -66.00 -5.50 2.09
CA SER A 8 -65.05 -4.69 2.88
C SER A 8 -63.70 -4.62 2.15
N PHE A 9 -63.32 -3.45 1.69
CA PHE A 9 -61.95 -3.20 1.21
C PHE A 9 -61.05 -2.89 2.40
N VAL A 10 -60.11 -3.82 2.67
CA VAL A 10 -59.02 -3.57 3.59
C VAL A 10 -57.92 -2.83 2.83
N ALA A 11 -57.74 -1.55 3.08
CA ALA A 11 -56.63 -0.77 2.55
C ALA A 11 -55.37 -1.07 3.36
N VAL A 12 -54.42 -1.85 2.78
CA VAL A 12 -53.09 -2.04 3.34
C VAL A 12 -52.26 -0.79 3.03
N ALA A 13 -52.03 0.04 4.02
CA ALA A 13 -51.11 1.19 3.89
C ALA A 13 -49.67 0.66 3.96
N LEU A 14 -48.96 0.64 2.82
CA LEU A 14 -47.52 0.45 2.77
C LEU A 14 -46.82 1.69 3.33
N ILE A 15 -46.34 1.62 4.55
CA ILE A 15 -45.46 2.63 5.14
C ILE A 15 -44.06 2.35 4.54
N ALA A 16 -43.67 3.16 3.53
CA ALA A 16 -42.33 3.19 3.02
C ALA A 16 -41.41 3.79 4.12
N LEU A 17 -40.63 2.94 4.80
CA LEU A 17 -39.54 3.38 5.66
C LEU A 17 -38.46 4.02 4.78
N THR A 18 -38.48 5.32 4.65
CA THR A 18 -37.35 6.08 4.08
C THR A 18 -36.26 6.12 5.12
N VAL A 19 -35.26 5.20 4.96
CA VAL A 19 -34.01 5.29 5.70
C VAL A 19 -33.32 6.56 5.20
N PRO A 20 -32.99 7.54 6.06
CA PRO A 20 -32.23 8.70 5.63
C PRO A 20 -30.87 8.19 5.14
N VAL A 21 -30.56 8.38 3.86
CA VAL A 21 -29.18 8.31 3.37
C VAL A 21 -28.46 9.43 4.11
N ALA A 22 -27.61 9.04 5.07
CA ALA A 22 -26.75 10.00 5.74
C ALA A 22 -26.00 10.75 4.63
N ALA A 23 -26.17 12.07 4.57
CA ALA A 23 -25.38 12.90 3.68
C ALA A 23 -23.92 12.64 4.03
N GLN A 24 -23.20 11.94 3.12
CA GLN A 24 -21.76 11.75 3.28
C GLN A 24 -21.16 13.15 3.28
N GLY A 25 -20.71 13.59 4.46
CA GLY A 25 -20.14 14.92 4.65
C GLY A 25 -18.92 15.06 3.73
N GLN A 26 -18.76 16.23 3.13
CA GLN A 26 -17.54 16.55 2.39
C GLN A 26 -16.37 16.44 3.36
N LEU A 27 -15.25 15.84 2.89
CA LEU A 27 -14.02 15.80 3.68
C LEU A 27 -13.59 17.23 4.03
N ASN A 28 -13.06 17.42 5.24
CA ASN A 28 -12.34 18.65 5.56
C ASN A 28 -11.06 18.77 4.71
N ASP A 29 -10.43 19.94 4.74
CA ASP A 29 -9.26 20.21 3.90
C ASP A 29 -8.08 19.29 4.24
N ALA A 30 -7.88 18.93 5.51
CA ALA A 30 -6.78 18.06 5.94
C ALA A 30 -6.95 16.62 5.42
N ASP A 31 -8.13 16.04 5.64
CA ASP A 31 -8.46 14.70 5.14
C ASP A 31 -8.40 14.64 3.61
N ARG A 32 -8.86 15.70 2.94
CA ARG A 32 -8.78 15.84 1.47
C ARG A 32 -7.32 15.92 0.99
N GLU A 33 -6.49 16.71 1.65
CA GLU A 33 -5.07 16.83 1.33
C GLU A 33 -4.35 15.50 1.50
N PHE A 34 -4.64 14.76 2.57
CA PHE A 34 -4.11 13.41 2.78
C PHE A 34 -4.49 12.47 1.62
N VAL A 35 -5.78 12.40 1.26
CA VAL A 35 -6.26 11.53 0.18
C VAL A 35 -5.54 11.85 -1.13
N ASN A 36 -5.34 13.13 -1.46
CA ASN A 36 -4.62 13.54 -2.66
C ASN A 36 -3.14 13.17 -2.61
N LYS A 37 -2.45 13.40 -1.49
CA LYS A 37 -1.04 13.03 -1.30
C LYS A 37 -0.83 11.53 -1.40
N ALA A 38 -1.67 10.75 -0.72
CA ALA A 38 -1.61 9.29 -0.77
C ALA A 38 -1.85 8.74 -2.18
N ALA A 39 -2.74 9.36 -2.96
CA ALA A 39 -2.96 8.95 -4.35
C ALA A 39 -1.74 9.25 -5.24
N ILE A 40 -1.14 10.44 -5.11
CA ILE A 40 0.08 10.81 -5.83
C ILE A 40 1.22 9.86 -5.46
N GLY A 41 1.42 9.57 -4.17
CA GLY A 41 2.43 8.63 -3.68
C GLY A 41 2.23 7.23 -4.26
N ASN A 42 1.02 6.68 -4.20
CA ASN A 42 0.75 5.37 -4.80
C ASN A 42 1.08 5.32 -6.30
N VAL A 43 0.70 6.36 -7.07
CA VAL A 43 1.03 6.43 -8.50
C VAL A 43 2.54 6.51 -8.70
N ALA A 44 3.24 7.27 -7.85
CA ALA A 44 4.70 7.41 -7.92
C ALA A 44 5.39 6.06 -7.66
N GLU A 45 5.01 5.36 -6.60
CA GLU A 45 5.58 4.05 -6.26
C GLU A 45 5.34 3.01 -7.36
N ILE A 46 4.17 2.99 -8.00
CA ILE A 46 3.88 2.12 -9.14
C ILE A 46 4.80 2.45 -10.32
N GLU A 47 4.91 3.72 -10.71
CA GLU A 47 5.68 4.12 -11.88
C GLU A 47 7.19 3.98 -11.67
N LEU A 48 7.71 4.38 -10.50
CA LEU A 48 9.13 4.20 -10.14
C LEU A 48 9.47 2.71 -10.00
N GLY A 49 8.57 1.92 -9.41
CA GLY A 49 8.70 0.47 -9.35
C GLY A 49 8.78 -0.18 -10.73
N ARG A 50 7.94 0.23 -11.69
CA ARG A 50 8.02 -0.26 -13.09
C ARG A 50 9.35 0.07 -13.74
N VAL A 51 9.91 1.26 -13.52
CA VAL A 51 11.26 1.59 -13.98
C VAL A 51 12.30 0.67 -13.34
N ALA A 52 12.18 0.43 -12.04
CA ALA A 52 13.11 -0.39 -11.29
C ALA A 52 13.06 -1.88 -11.70
N THR A 53 11.90 -2.44 -12.00
CA THR A 53 11.81 -3.82 -12.50
C THR A 53 12.59 -4.04 -13.80
N GLN A 54 12.76 -3.00 -14.62
CA GLN A 54 13.48 -3.05 -15.89
C GLN A 54 14.97 -2.74 -15.75
N ARG A 55 15.36 -1.87 -14.80
CA ARG A 55 16.69 -1.26 -14.71
C ARG A 55 17.54 -1.78 -13.57
N ALA A 56 16.94 -2.37 -12.54
CA ALA A 56 17.67 -2.87 -11.39
C ALA A 56 18.70 -3.94 -11.78
N ALA A 57 19.92 -3.75 -11.31
CA ALA A 57 20.99 -4.72 -11.50
C ALA A 57 20.89 -5.87 -10.50
N ARG A 58 20.55 -5.56 -9.23
CA ARG A 58 20.44 -6.56 -8.17
C ARG A 58 19.05 -7.21 -8.14
N PRO A 59 18.99 -8.55 -8.00
CA PRO A 59 17.71 -9.25 -7.84
C PRO A 59 16.89 -8.74 -6.63
N SER A 60 17.53 -8.39 -5.51
CA SER A 60 16.85 -7.87 -4.32
C SER A 60 16.14 -6.54 -4.58
N VAL A 61 16.76 -5.64 -5.37
CA VAL A 61 16.14 -4.37 -5.78
C VAL A 61 14.97 -4.61 -6.72
N ARG A 62 15.10 -5.53 -7.67
CA ARG A 62 14.03 -5.89 -8.59
C ARG A 62 12.83 -6.49 -7.85
N SER A 63 13.07 -7.45 -6.94
CA SER A 63 11.98 -8.04 -6.13
C SER A 63 11.31 -7.03 -5.22
N PHE A 64 12.07 -6.07 -4.65
CA PHE A 64 11.49 -4.95 -3.92
C PHE A 64 10.56 -4.14 -4.83
N ALA A 65 11.02 -3.77 -6.03
CA ALA A 65 10.25 -2.98 -6.99
C ALA A 65 8.96 -3.68 -7.45
N GLU A 66 9.01 -4.98 -7.73
CA GLU A 66 7.84 -5.81 -8.07
C GLU A 66 6.79 -5.76 -6.96
N ARG A 67 7.23 -5.81 -5.71
CA ARG A 67 6.37 -5.68 -4.55
C ARG A 67 5.75 -4.30 -4.46
N MET A 68 6.51 -3.22 -4.70
CA MET A 68 5.96 -1.84 -4.71
C MET A 68 4.86 -1.70 -5.75
N VAL A 69 5.07 -2.22 -6.98
CA VAL A 69 4.05 -2.19 -8.04
C VAL A 69 2.78 -2.90 -7.61
N THR A 70 2.89 -4.06 -6.97
CA THR A 70 1.73 -4.85 -6.54
C THR A 70 0.99 -4.19 -5.38
N ASP A 71 1.69 -3.95 -4.27
CA ASP A 71 1.06 -3.52 -3.02
C ASP A 71 0.51 -2.08 -3.15
N HIS A 72 1.22 -1.17 -3.83
CA HIS A 72 0.71 0.18 -4.10
C HIS A 72 -0.37 0.19 -5.17
N GLY A 73 -0.38 -0.78 -6.10
CA GLY A 73 -1.49 -0.96 -7.04
C GLY A 73 -2.79 -1.31 -6.34
N GLU A 74 -2.77 -2.25 -5.41
CA GLU A 74 -3.92 -2.64 -4.59
C GLU A 74 -4.38 -1.49 -3.68
N ASN A 75 -3.44 -0.84 -3.02
CA ASN A 75 -3.70 0.30 -2.14
C ASN A 75 -4.32 1.48 -2.91
N ASN A 76 -3.83 1.76 -4.13
CA ASN A 76 -4.38 2.82 -4.99
C ASN A 76 -5.82 2.52 -5.45
N ALA A 77 -6.14 1.26 -5.72
CA ALA A 77 -7.52 0.87 -6.07
C ALA A 77 -8.48 1.09 -4.87
N GLU A 78 -8.06 0.72 -3.66
CA GLU A 78 -8.83 0.99 -2.44
C GLU A 78 -9.03 2.49 -2.22
N LEU A 79 -7.94 3.28 -2.31
CA LEU A 79 -7.99 4.73 -2.13
C LEU A 79 -8.87 5.42 -3.16
N THR A 80 -8.78 5.01 -4.43
CA THR A 80 -9.62 5.56 -5.50
C THR A 80 -11.10 5.30 -5.24
N THR A 81 -11.43 4.13 -4.69
CA THR A 81 -12.80 3.78 -4.31
C THR A 81 -13.28 4.65 -3.16
N LEU A 82 -12.45 4.83 -2.13
CA LEU A 82 -12.72 5.75 -1.02
C LEU A 82 -12.91 7.18 -1.50
N ALA A 83 -11.98 7.71 -2.28
CA ALA A 83 -12.04 9.08 -2.82
C ALA A 83 -13.33 9.33 -3.60
N ARG A 84 -13.70 8.40 -4.48
CA ARG A 84 -14.94 8.48 -5.25
C ARG A 84 -16.18 8.49 -4.35
N SER A 85 -16.22 7.70 -3.29
CA SER A 85 -17.32 7.70 -2.33
C SER A 85 -17.46 9.03 -1.60
N LYS A 86 -16.38 9.81 -1.50
CA LYS A 86 -16.32 11.16 -0.89
C LYS A 86 -16.45 12.30 -1.93
N GLY A 87 -16.70 11.97 -3.20
CA GLY A 87 -16.83 12.96 -4.27
C GLY A 87 -15.50 13.64 -4.63
N ILE A 88 -14.37 12.94 -4.46
CA ILE A 88 -13.03 13.43 -4.80
C ILE A 88 -12.51 12.68 -6.01
N ASP A 89 -12.05 13.42 -7.01
CA ASP A 89 -11.26 12.90 -8.11
C ASP A 89 -9.77 13.00 -7.76
N VAL A 90 -9.11 11.84 -7.66
CA VAL A 90 -7.69 11.76 -7.39
C VAL A 90 -6.88 11.64 -8.68
N SER A 91 -5.64 12.16 -8.68
CA SER A 91 -4.76 12.07 -9.83
C SER A 91 -4.39 10.61 -10.12
N SER A 92 -4.39 10.26 -11.40
CA SER A 92 -3.85 9.00 -11.94
C SER A 92 -2.50 9.18 -12.63
N THR A 93 -1.89 10.37 -12.51
CA THR A 93 -0.61 10.71 -13.14
C THR A 93 0.35 11.27 -12.11
N LEU A 94 1.65 11.15 -12.40
CA LEU A 94 2.70 11.75 -11.58
C LEU A 94 2.55 13.27 -11.54
N ASP A 95 2.86 13.87 -10.41
CA ASP A 95 3.14 15.29 -10.32
C ASP A 95 4.54 15.63 -10.90
N THR A 96 4.87 16.92 -10.96
CA THR A 96 6.13 17.39 -11.55
C THR A 96 7.36 16.88 -10.79
N THR A 97 7.28 16.74 -9.48
CA THR A 97 8.36 16.24 -8.63
C THR A 97 8.67 14.77 -8.93
N HIS A 98 7.64 13.94 -8.96
CA HIS A 98 7.81 12.51 -9.25
C HIS A 98 8.12 12.23 -10.72
N GLN A 99 7.67 13.10 -11.65
CA GLN A 99 8.11 13.05 -13.05
C GLN A 99 9.62 13.28 -13.17
N ALA A 100 10.14 14.34 -12.53
CA ALA A 100 11.57 14.62 -12.52
C ALA A 100 12.38 13.48 -11.86
N MET A 101 11.85 12.87 -10.80
CA MET A 101 12.44 11.71 -10.15
C MET A 101 12.52 10.51 -11.09
N ARG A 102 11.41 10.15 -11.73
CA ARG A 102 11.35 9.07 -12.72
C ARG A 102 12.35 9.30 -13.84
N ASP A 103 12.42 10.53 -14.39
CA ASP A 103 13.31 10.86 -15.49
C ASP A 103 14.77 10.75 -15.05
N ARG A 104 15.11 11.23 -13.84
CA ARG A 104 16.45 11.07 -13.26
C ARG A 104 16.83 9.59 -13.10
N LEU A 105 15.96 8.77 -12.54
CA LEU A 105 16.20 7.34 -12.36
C LEU A 105 16.29 6.62 -13.71
N SER A 106 15.49 7.02 -14.69
CA SER A 106 15.52 6.46 -16.04
C SER A 106 16.84 6.73 -16.78
N GLY A 107 17.60 7.74 -16.38
CA GLY A 107 18.95 8.01 -16.89
C GLY A 107 20.05 7.18 -16.24
N LEU A 108 19.77 6.42 -15.18
CA LEU A 108 20.72 5.62 -14.45
C LEU A 108 20.63 4.14 -14.86
N SER A 109 21.68 3.37 -14.55
CA SER A 109 21.72 1.92 -14.74
C SER A 109 22.66 1.26 -13.75
N GLY A 110 22.57 -0.07 -13.62
CA GLY A 110 23.48 -0.83 -12.79
C GLY A 110 23.45 -0.45 -11.32
N ALA A 111 24.61 -0.43 -10.69
CA ALA A 111 24.73 -0.12 -9.27
C ALA A 111 24.35 1.34 -8.92
N ASP A 112 24.49 2.27 -9.85
CA ASP A 112 24.09 3.66 -9.63
C ASP A 112 22.57 3.80 -9.60
N PHE A 113 21.86 3.08 -10.47
CA PHE A 113 20.42 2.97 -10.40
C PHE A 113 19.97 2.37 -9.06
N ASP A 114 20.52 1.21 -8.69
CA ASP A 114 20.12 0.50 -7.47
C ASP A 114 20.27 1.38 -6.24
N ARG A 115 21.41 2.08 -6.09
CA ARG A 115 21.64 3.00 -4.97
C ARG A 115 20.66 4.18 -4.96
N ALA A 116 20.45 4.79 -6.12
CA ALA A 116 19.58 5.96 -6.22
C ALA A 116 18.13 5.60 -5.94
N TYR A 117 17.63 4.48 -6.49
CA TYR A 117 16.27 4.01 -6.28
C TYR A 117 16.04 3.63 -4.82
N MET A 118 16.91 2.81 -4.22
CA MET A 118 16.73 2.38 -2.84
C MET A 118 16.86 3.50 -1.82
N SER A 119 17.72 4.49 -2.08
CA SER A 119 17.80 5.69 -1.24
C SER A 119 16.48 6.48 -1.27
N GLU A 120 15.87 6.59 -2.44
CA GLU A 120 14.57 7.24 -2.62
C GLU A 120 13.47 6.48 -1.87
N MET A 121 13.40 5.16 -2.04
CA MET A 121 12.42 4.33 -1.36
C MET A 121 12.49 4.42 0.17
N VAL A 122 13.70 4.53 0.74
CA VAL A 122 13.85 4.75 2.20
C VAL A 122 13.32 6.11 2.62
N ARG A 123 13.55 7.15 1.82
CA ARG A 123 13.07 8.51 2.10
C ARG A 123 11.55 8.56 2.04
N ASP A 124 10.98 8.15 0.91
CA ASP A 124 9.56 8.24 0.64
C ASP A 124 8.73 7.42 1.66
N HIS A 125 9.11 6.17 1.91
CA HIS A 125 8.41 5.36 2.91
C HIS A 125 8.57 5.88 4.35
N THR A 126 9.66 6.62 4.65
CA THR A 126 9.78 7.27 5.97
C THR A 126 8.78 8.42 6.10
N GLU A 127 8.58 9.20 5.04
CA GLU A 127 7.61 10.29 4.99
C GLU A 127 6.18 9.75 5.00
N ASP A 128 5.91 8.69 4.22
CA ASP A 128 4.60 8.05 4.14
C ASP A 128 4.17 7.44 5.47
N VAL A 129 5.05 6.69 6.15
CA VAL A 129 4.73 6.14 7.48
C VAL A 129 4.34 7.27 8.43
N ALA A 130 5.10 8.38 8.45
CA ALA A 130 4.77 9.51 9.31
C ALA A 130 3.46 10.21 8.92
N LEU A 131 3.17 10.32 7.62
CA LEU A 131 1.91 10.88 7.12
C LEU A 131 0.72 10.01 7.52
N PHE A 132 0.79 8.70 7.26
CA PHE A 132 -0.28 7.77 7.58
C PHE A 132 -0.49 7.57 9.09
N GLU A 133 0.58 7.65 9.91
CA GLU A 133 0.46 7.63 11.38
C GLU A 133 -0.34 8.83 11.90
N ARG A 134 -0.07 10.02 11.40
CA ARG A 134 -0.83 11.21 11.76
C ARG A 134 -2.30 11.07 11.40
N GLU A 135 -2.56 10.63 10.17
CA GLU A 135 -3.93 10.53 9.67
C GLU A 135 -4.74 9.44 10.37
N ALA A 136 -4.12 8.29 10.66
CA ALA A 136 -4.74 7.23 11.44
C ALA A 136 -5.13 7.67 12.87
N GLN A 137 -4.51 8.73 13.39
CA GLN A 137 -4.82 9.29 14.71
C GLN A 137 -5.81 10.45 14.63
N SER A 138 -5.64 11.36 13.66
CA SER A 138 -6.25 12.68 13.65
C SER A 138 -7.30 12.91 12.56
N ALA A 139 -7.47 12.00 11.56
CA ALA A 139 -8.50 12.16 10.54
C ALA A 139 -9.88 12.35 11.14
N SER A 140 -10.61 13.29 10.60
CA SER A 140 -11.99 13.59 11.03
C SER A 140 -13.01 12.63 10.40
N ASP A 141 -12.75 12.21 9.16
CA ASP A 141 -13.57 11.21 8.46
C ASP A 141 -13.15 9.79 8.89
N ALA A 142 -14.13 9.01 9.33
CA ALA A 142 -13.89 7.67 9.86
C ALA A 142 -13.34 6.69 8.82
N ASP A 143 -13.73 6.83 7.55
CA ASP A 143 -13.27 5.96 6.47
C ASP A 143 -11.84 6.30 6.08
N VAL A 144 -11.47 7.59 6.03
CA VAL A 144 -10.11 8.06 5.81
C VAL A 144 -9.19 7.58 6.94
N LYS A 145 -9.63 7.75 8.19
CA LYS A 145 -8.92 7.24 9.37
C LYS A 145 -8.66 5.74 9.29
N ALA A 146 -9.70 4.98 8.95
CA ALA A 146 -9.61 3.54 8.83
C ALA A 146 -8.70 3.09 7.68
N TYR A 147 -8.75 3.78 6.52
CA TYR A 147 -7.84 3.54 5.40
C TYR A 147 -6.38 3.77 5.83
N ALA A 148 -6.07 4.90 6.44
CA ALA A 148 -4.72 5.19 6.91
C ALA A 148 -4.21 4.12 7.90
N ALA A 149 -5.05 3.73 8.87
CA ALA A 149 -4.71 2.71 9.86
C ALA A 149 -4.45 1.32 9.24
N ARG A 150 -5.24 0.92 8.23
CA ARG A 150 -5.07 -0.37 7.54
C ARG A 150 -3.82 -0.42 6.67
N SER A 151 -3.41 0.68 6.05
CA SER A 151 -2.23 0.76 5.18
C SER A 151 -0.91 0.74 5.98
N LEU A 152 -0.90 1.21 7.22
CA LEU A 152 0.31 1.36 8.03
C LEU A 152 1.16 0.09 8.20
N PRO A 153 0.62 -1.10 8.48
CA PRO A 153 1.43 -2.31 8.60
C PRO A 153 2.23 -2.61 7.33
N THR A 154 1.62 -2.44 6.15
CA THR A 154 2.27 -2.64 4.84
C THR A 154 3.37 -1.60 4.62
N LEU A 155 3.09 -0.30 4.82
CA LEU A 155 4.07 0.78 4.67
C LEU A 155 5.29 0.61 5.60
N ARG A 156 5.06 0.22 6.85
CA ARG A 156 6.16 -0.09 7.80
C ARG A 156 6.99 -1.30 7.33
N GLY A 157 6.34 -2.32 6.77
CA GLY A 157 7.00 -3.47 6.17
C GLY A 157 7.85 -3.08 4.96
N HIS A 158 7.34 -2.20 4.09
CA HIS A 158 8.08 -1.65 2.96
C HIS A 158 9.30 -0.84 3.43
N LEU A 159 9.15 0.04 4.42
CA LEU A 159 10.26 0.81 4.99
C LEU A 159 11.35 -0.09 5.57
N ALA A 160 10.97 -1.13 6.31
CA ALA A 160 11.93 -2.07 6.86
C ALA A 160 12.72 -2.80 5.75
N LEU A 161 12.02 -3.27 4.72
CA LEU A 161 12.63 -3.92 3.57
C LEU A 161 13.48 -2.93 2.74
N ALA A 162 13.00 -1.71 2.53
CA ALA A 162 13.77 -0.67 1.83
C ALA A 162 15.11 -0.38 2.53
N ARG A 163 15.11 -0.25 3.86
CA ARG A 163 16.33 -0.06 4.65
C ARG A 163 17.30 -1.24 4.52
N GLN A 164 16.78 -2.46 4.56
CA GLN A 164 17.58 -3.66 4.39
C GLN A 164 18.24 -3.67 3.01
N VAL A 165 17.48 -3.56 1.94
CA VAL A 165 17.98 -3.59 0.56
C VAL A 165 18.91 -2.41 0.29
N ASN A 166 18.60 -1.21 0.84
CA ASN A 166 19.49 -0.06 0.72
C ASN A 166 20.86 -0.30 1.38
N SER A 167 20.90 -0.98 2.54
CA SER A 167 22.16 -1.41 3.14
C SER A 167 22.96 -2.35 2.22
N GLU A 168 22.29 -3.29 1.57
CA GLU A 168 22.94 -4.22 0.64
C GLU A 168 23.57 -3.52 -0.57
N VAL A 169 22.90 -2.49 -1.12
CA VAL A 169 23.39 -1.74 -2.29
C VAL A 169 24.48 -0.74 -1.94
N THR A 170 24.51 -0.24 -0.71
CA THR A 170 25.50 0.75 -0.25
C THR A 170 26.76 0.12 0.30
N LEU A 171 26.63 -0.95 1.09
CA LEU A 171 27.77 -1.59 1.77
C LEU A 171 28.38 -2.75 0.97
N GLY A 172 27.79 -3.13 -0.17
CA GLY A 172 28.13 -4.35 -0.89
C GLY A 172 27.56 -5.59 -0.21
N PRO A 173 27.77 -6.80 -0.79
CA PRO A 173 27.36 -8.02 -0.13
C PRO A 173 28.11 -8.11 1.20
N THR A 174 27.38 -8.01 2.32
CA THR A 174 27.91 -8.43 3.61
C THR A 174 28.25 -9.90 3.46
N VAL A 175 29.53 -10.21 3.37
CA VAL A 175 30.02 -11.59 3.48
C VAL A 175 29.73 -11.97 4.94
N VAL A 176 28.54 -12.51 5.17
CA VAL A 176 28.26 -13.18 6.44
C VAL A 176 29.22 -14.35 6.46
N PRO A 177 30.19 -14.43 7.40
CA PRO A 177 31.07 -15.60 7.45
C PRO A 177 30.18 -16.83 7.49
N SER A 178 30.52 -17.85 6.69
CA SER A 178 29.74 -19.10 6.55
C SER A 178 29.43 -19.76 7.91
N ALA A 179 30.20 -19.44 8.95
CA ALA A 179 30.00 -19.89 10.33
C ALA A 179 28.79 -19.20 11.03
N MET A 180 28.30 -18.02 10.55
CA MET A 180 27.13 -17.35 11.13
C MET A 180 25.84 -17.64 10.35
N ALA A 181 25.92 -18.15 9.13
CA ALA A 181 24.74 -18.54 8.36
C ALA A 181 23.97 -19.73 8.99
N ALA A 182 24.58 -20.47 9.90
CA ALA A 182 23.95 -21.57 10.62
C ALA A 182 23.17 -21.14 11.88
N ALA A 183 23.17 -19.85 12.25
CA ALA A 183 22.60 -19.37 13.51
C ALA A 183 21.52 -18.29 13.37
N VAL A 184 21.09 -17.93 12.16
CA VAL A 184 19.92 -17.07 12.00
C VAL A 184 18.65 -17.92 12.13
N ILE A 185 18.29 -18.21 13.36
CA ILE A 185 16.95 -18.67 13.70
C ILE A 185 16.03 -17.47 13.43
N VAL A 186 15.28 -17.52 12.33
CA VAL A 186 14.24 -16.53 12.04
C VAL A 186 13.10 -16.78 13.03
N PRO A 187 12.80 -15.87 13.97
CA PRO A 187 11.86 -16.13 15.08
C PRO A 187 10.42 -16.48 14.65
N TRP A 188 10.07 -16.24 13.40
CA TRP A 188 8.74 -16.51 12.82
C TRP A 188 8.62 -17.86 12.09
N CYS A 189 9.71 -18.62 11.97
CA CYS A 189 9.67 -20.03 11.60
C CYS A 189 9.67 -20.98 12.83
N GLN A 190 9.24 -20.51 14.01
CA GLN A 190 9.03 -21.37 15.19
C GLN A 190 7.72 -22.14 15.05
N GLY A 191 7.83 -23.32 14.52
CA GLY A 191 6.77 -24.27 14.25
C GLY A 191 7.32 -25.36 13.36
N ALA A 192 6.56 -26.28 12.88
CA ALA A 192 6.97 -27.51 12.16
C ALA A 192 7.78 -27.31 10.82
N TYR A 193 8.48 -26.18 10.65
CA TYR A 193 9.19 -25.83 9.41
C TYR A 193 10.65 -25.45 9.67
N ALA A 194 11.56 -26.00 8.88
CA ALA A 194 12.98 -25.63 8.84
C ALA A 194 13.35 -25.05 7.46
N PRO A 195 14.21 -23.99 7.37
CA PRO A 195 14.64 -23.46 6.09
C PRO A 195 15.51 -24.47 5.34
N THR A 196 15.23 -24.72 4.06
CA THR A 196 16.08 -25.50 3.17
C THR A 196 17.14 -24.60 2.54
N ALA A 197 18.40 -25.10 2.48
CA ALA A 197 19.50 -24.35 1.88
C ALA A 197 19.21 -24.05 0.40
N GLY A 198 19.23 -22.74 0.03
CA GLY A 198 19.07 -22.29 -1.35
C GLY A 198 17.72 -21.63 -1.67
N THR A 199 16.83 -21.45 -0.70
CA THR A 199 15.55 -20.77 -0.94
C THR A 199 15.58 -19.32 -0.50
N ASN A 200 15.12 -18.42 -1.37
CA ASN A 200 14.83 -17.02 -1.05
C ASN A 200 13.76 -16.93 0.06
N PHE A 201 13.80 -15.86 0.82
CA PHE A 201 12.86 -15.52 1.88
C PHE A 201 11.40 -15.79 1.44
N GLY A 202 10.78 -16.78 2.03
CA GLY A 202 9.37 -17.10 1.76
C GLY A 202 8.99 -18.57 1.72
N ASN A 203 9.95 -19.50 1.55
CA ASN A 203 9.64 -20.93 1.50
C ASN A 203 10.19 -21.66 2.72
N CYS A 204 9.38 -21.85 3.74
CA CYS A 204 9.60 -22.84 4.78
C CYS A 204 8.98 -24.18 4.33
N ALA A 205 9.77 -25.26 4.28
CA ALA A 205 9.26 -26.60 4.01
C ALA A 205 8.99 -27.34 5.35
N PRO A 206 8.02 -28.27 5.40
CA PRO A 206 7.79 -29.09 6.59
C PRO A 206 9.04 -29.93 6.90
N ALA A 207 9.43 -29.96 8.18
CA ALA A 207 10.47 -30.86 8.66
C ALA A 207 10.03 -32.31 8.43
N LYS A 208 10.91 -33.12 7.81
CA LYS A 208 10.69 -34.55 7.66
C LYS A 208 10.98 -35.27 8.96
#